data_65673198fbde24cf7f2e34cd06b8bd13
#
_entry.id   65673198fbde24cf7f2e34cd06b8bd13
#
_cell.length_a   1.000
_cell.length_b   1.000
_cell.length_c   1.000
_cell.angle_alpha   90.00
_cell.angle_beta   90.00
_cell.angle_gamma   90.00
#
_symmetry.space_group_name_H-M   'P 1'
#
loop_
_entity.id
_entity.type
_entity.pdbx_description
1 polymer ?
#
loop_
_entity_poly.entity_id
_entity_poly.type
_entity_poly.pdbx_seq_one_letter_code
_entity_poly.pdbx_strand_id
1 'polypeptide(L)'
;TAITINTLIKIIVDDCQELSIKMFEDLDKEAAYNIYEIITTYHKAFHISQEKLELFERIMRNKMALDNLVVISVSLDDLMGENNIYILEHDEKKFYIPLWHTELYYKLSKMDSTSVDLIVRCIPTSPSHIFIDSNNDIYVDIRMKIADLLEKQCIDFEIGGKHFIINASTLHIIQNQTYVISGVGIPVINSKNMYDTSDKSSIIVNIELC
;
A
#
# COMPACT_ATOMS: atom_id res chain seq x y z
N THR A 1 -31.01 11.04 -11.75
CA THR A 1 -31.25 11.40 -10.34
C THR A 1 -30.20 10.66 -9.51
N ALA A 2 -29.26 11.40 -8.93
CA ALA A 2 -28.22 10.81 -8.09
C ALA A 2 -28.88 10.15 -6.88
N ILE A 3 -28.81 8.81 -6.82
CA ILE A 3 -29.28 8.06 -5.65
C ILE A 3 -28.20 8.21 -4.59
N THR A 4 -28.58 8.73 -3.44
CA THR A 4 -27.67 8.87 -2.30
C THR A 4 -27.33 7.49 -1.76
N ILE A 5 -26.08 7.25 -1.34
CA ILE A 5 -25.59 6.00 -0.70
C ILE A 5 -26.57 5.55 0.39
N ASN A 6 -27.06 6.48 1.21
CA ASN A 6 -28.04 6.20 2.26
C ASN A 6 -29.37 5.64 1.74
N THR A 7 -29.83 6.09 0.57
CA THR A 7 -31.06 5.59 -0.04
C THR A 7 -30.88 4.14 -0.53
N LEU A 8 -29.71 3.83 -1.11
CA LEU A 8 -29.41 2.47 -1.56
C LEU A 8 -29.26 1.49 -0.39
N ILE A 9 -28.54 1.87 0.68
CA ILE A 9 -28.43 1.06 1.90
C ILE A 9 -29.83 0.77 2.47
N LYS A 10 -30.72 1.78 2.51
CA LYS A 10 -32.08 1.60 2.96
C LYS A 10 -32.86 0.59 2.11
N ILE A 11 -32.76 0.66 0.78
CA ILE A 11 -33.41 -0.29 -0.15
C ILE A 11 -32.85 -1.72 0.02
N ILE A 12 -31.55 -1.85 0.30
CA ILE A 12 -30.88 -3.15 0.56
C ILE A 12 -31.41 -3.76 1.87
N VAL A 13 -31.64 -2.93 2.89
CA VAL A 13 -32.16 -3.34 4.21
C VAL A 13 -33.66 -3.67 4.15
N ASP A 14 -34.45 -2.89 3.40
CA ASP A 14 -35.93 -3.00 3.28
C ASP A 14 -36.39 -4.19 2.41
N ASP A 15 -35.52 -5.14 2.10
CA ASP A 15 -35.77 -6.46 1.45
C ASP A 15 -36.32 -6.46 0.01
N CYS A 16 -36.20 -5.36 -0.71
CA CYS A 16 -36.47 -5.32 -2.16
C CYS A 16 -35.32 -5.96 -2.96
N GLN A 17 -35.26 -7.30 -2.95
CA GLN A 17 -34.09 -8.07 -3.48
C GLN A 17 -33.72 -7.72 -4.92
N GLU A 18 -34.66 -7.76 -5.83
CA GLU A 18 -34.38 -7.52 -7.27
C GLU A 18 -33.97 -6.07 -7.55
N LEU A 19 -34.59 -5.11 -6.87
CA LEU A 19 -34.30 -3.69 -7.07
C LEU A 19 -32.93 -3.35 -6.51
N SER A 20 -32.59 -3.85 -5.33
CA SER A 20 -31.28 -3.59 -4.69
C SER A 20 -30.12 -4.14 -5.50
N ILE A 21 -30.29 -5.35 -6.08
CA ILE A 21 -29.27 -5.99 -6.91
C ILE A 21 -29.05 -5.18 -8.20
N LYS A 22 -30.13 -4.87 -8.92
CA LYS A 22 -30.04 -4.11 -10.16
C LYS A 22 -29.41 -2.73 -9.93
N MET A 23 -29.80 -2.04 -8.86
CA MET A 23 -29.20 -0.75 -8.51
C MET A 23 -27.73 -0.88 -8.17
N PHE A 24 -27.30 -1.95 -7.50
CA PHE A 24 -25.90 -2.22 -7.20
C PHE A 24 -25.08 -2.58 -8.45
N GLU A 25 -25.69 -3.30 -9.40
CA GLU A 25 -25.10 -3.59 -10.73
C GLU A 25 -24.91 -2.32 -11.57
N ASP A 26 -25.84 -1.36 -11.48
CA ASP A 26 -25.81 -0.10 -12.25
C ASP A 26 -24.82 0.93 -11.67
N LEU A 27 -24.30 0.72 -10.44
CA LEU A 27 -23.30 1.61 -9.84
C LEU A 27 -21.97 1.54 -10.60
N ASP A 28 -21.27 2.68 -10.61
CA ASP A 28 -19.84 2.64 -10.95
C ASP A 28 -19.07 1.80 -9.90
N LYS A 29 -17.87 1.38 -10.28
CA LYS A 29 -17.07 0.46 -9.47
C LYS A 29 -16.69 1.04 -8.10
N GLU A 30 -16.35 2.33 -8.03
CA GLU A 30 -15.94 3.01 -6.80
C GLU A 30 -17.11 3.10 -5.82
N ALA A 31 -18.29 3.52 -6.30
CA ALA A 31 -19.50 3.56 -5.50
C ALA A 31 -19.94 2.17 -5.04
N ALA A 32 -19.85 1.15 -5.93
CA ALA A 32 -20.16 -0.23 -5.60
C ALA A 32 -19.21 -0.77 -4.51
N TYR A 33 -17.90 -0.49 -4.61
CA TYR A 33 -16.91 -0.90 -3.62
C TYR A 33 -17.19 -0.29 -2.25
N ASN A 34 -17.40 1.01 -2.17
CA ASN A 34 -17.70 1.71 -0.92
C ASN A 34 -18.95 1.15 -0.23
N ILE A 35 -20.00 0.85 -1.01
CA ILE A 35 -21.24 0.26 -0.49
C ILE A 35 -21.01 -1.18 -0.05
N TYR A 36 -20.25 -1.97 -0.81
CA TYR A 36 -19.90 -3.34 -0.46
C TYR A 36 -19.12 -3.40 0.86
N GLU A 37 -18.17 -2.48 1.08
CA GLU A 37 -17.41 -2.38 2.33
C GLU A 37 -18.33 -2.07 3.52
N ILE A 38 -19.28 -1.15 3.37
CA ILE A 38 -20.26 -0.82 4.40
C ILE A 38 -21.16 -2.04 4.69
N ILE A 39 -21.66 -2.71 3.64
CA ILE A 39 -22.53 -3.89 3.78
C ILE A 39 -21.81 -5.01 4.51
N THR A 40 -20.57 -5.33 4.11
CA THR A 40 -19.79 -6.42 4.72
C THR A 40 -19.43 -6.12 6.17
N THR A 41 -19.10 -4.87 6.49
CA THR A 41 -18.76 -4.44 7.86
C THR A 41 -19.96 -4.50 8.79
N TYR A 42 -21.13 -4.08 8.32
CA TYR A 42 -22.32 -3.89 9.15
C TYR A 42 -23.46 -4.88 8.85
N HIS A 43 -23.20 -5.97 8.09
CA HIS A 43 -24.24 -6.93 7.67
C HIS A 43 -25.11 -7.47 8.81
N LYS A 44 -24.51 -7.72 9.99
CA LYS A 44 -25.25 -8.20 11.19
C LYS A 44 -26.20 -7.12 11.73
N ALA A 45 -25.76 -5.87 11.77
CA ALA A 45 -26.57 -4.74 12.23
C ALA A 45 -27.71 -4.42 11.27
N PHE A 46 -27.51 -4.65 9.98
CA PHE A 46 -28.51 -4.45 8.93
C PHE A 46 -29.38 -5.68 8.65
N HIS A 47 -29.19 -6.77 9.39
CA HIS A 47 -29.89 -8.05 9.19
C HIS A 47 -29.81 -8.59 7.75
N ILE A 48 -28.69 -8.34 7.05
CA ILE A 48 -28.47 -8.81 5.69
C ILE A 48 -28.14 -10.30 5.72
N SER A 49 -28.88 -11.09 4.94
CA SER A 49 -28.68 -12.55 4.87
C SER A 49 -27.35 -12.90 4.20
N GLN A 50 -26.82 -14.08 4.54
CA GLN A 50 -25.59 -14.59 3.93
C GLN A 50 -25.70 -14.74 2.40
N GLU A 51 -26.87 -15.17 1.92
CA GLU A 51 -27.15 -15.31 0.48
C GLU A 51 -27.04 -13.97 -0.27
N LYS A 52 -27.51 -12.87 0.34
CA LYS A 52 -27.37 -11.54 -0.22
C LYS A 52 -25.92 -11.08 -0.27
N LEU A 53 -25.16 -11.35 0.78
CA LEU A 53 -23.73 -11.01 0.83
C LEU A 53 -22.97 -11.73 -0.31
N GLU A 54 -23.22 -13.03 -0.50
CA GLU A 54 -22.59 -13.80 -1.56
C GLU A 54 -22.96 -13.28 -2.96
N LEU A 55 -24.18 -12.78 -3.12
CA LEU A 55 -24.62 -12.18 -4.38
C LEU A 55 -23.90 -10.85 -4.66
N PHE A 56 -23.81 -9.95 -3.68
CA PHE A 56 -23.04 -8.71 -3.81
C PHE A 56 -21.56 -8.98 -4.05
N GLU A 57 -20.98 -9.97 -3.37
CA GLU A 57 -19.61 -10.41 -3.60
C GLU A 57 -19.40 -10.89 -5.03
N ARG A 58 -20.32 -11.66 -5.58
CA ARG A 58 -20.25 -12.13 -6.98
C ARG A 58 -20.30 -10.97 -7.96
N ILE A 59 -21.18 -9.97 -7.74
CA ILE A 59 -21.27 -8.78 -8.58
C ILE A 59 -19.96 -7.99 -8.51
N MET A 60 -19.40 -7.81 -7.29
CA MET A 60 -18.11 -7.15 -7.12
C MET A 60 -16.98 -7.87 -7.81
N ARG A 61 -16.90 -9.19 -7.69
CA ARG A 61 -15.91 -10.00 -8.42
C ARG A 61 -16.03 -9.82 -9.94
N ASN A 62 -17.24 -9.78 -10.49
CA ASN A 62 -17.45 -9.53 -11.91
C ASN A 62 -17.02 -8.12 -12.32
N LYS A 63 -17.31 -7.11 -11.51
CA LYS A 63 -16.86 -5.72 -11.75
C LYS A 63 -15.32 -5.61 -11.70
N MET A 64 -14.68 -6.39 -10.83
CA MET A 64 -13.21 -6.43 -10.67
C MET A 64 -12.52 -7.35 -11.70
N ALA A 65 -13.21 -8.37 -12.22
CA ALA A 65 -12.63 -9.33 -13.16
C ALA A 65 -12.21 -8.71 -14.52
N LEU A 66 -12.66 -7.49 -14.80
CA LEU A 66 -12.26 -6.72 -15.98
C LEU A 66 -10.98 -5.91 -15.76
N ASP A 67 -10.47 -5.84 -14.52
CA ASP A 67 -9.30 -5.03 -14.21
C ASP A 67 -8.01 -5.71 -14.62
N ASN A 68 -7.10 -4.91 -15.12
CA ASN A 68 -5.75 -5.37 -15.43
C ASN A 68 -4.87 -5.19 -14.17
N LEU A 69 -4.44 -6.29 -13.59
CA LEU A 69 -3.50 -6.29 -12.47
C LEU A 69 -2.07 -6.43 -12.99
N VAL A 70 -1.23 -5.45 -12.68
CA VAL A 70 0.21 -5.48 -12.92
C VAL A 70 0.92 -5.50 -11.58
N VAL A 71 1.84 -6.44 -11.39
CA VAL A 71 2.68 -6.55 -10.20
C VAL A 71 4.10 -6.18 -10.56
N ILE A 72 4.68 -5.22 -9.84
CA ILE A 72 6.05 -4.74 -10.01
C ILE A 72 6.84 -5.12 -8.75
N SER A 73 7.89 -5.92 -8.92
CA SER A 73 8.85 -6.19 -7.84
C SER A 73 9.84 -5.02 -7.77
N VAL A 74 9.96 -4.40 -6.60
CA VAL A 74 10.73 -3.17 -6.41
C VAL A 74 11.90 -3.44 -5.48
N SER A 75 13.11 -3.11 -5.88
CA SER A 75 14.29 -3.21 -5.03
C SER A 75 14.38 -2.05 -4.03
N LEU A 76 15.18 -2.21 -2.97
CA LEU A 76 15.49 -1.11 -2.05
C LEU A 76 16.23 0.03 -2.77
N ASP A 77 17.05 -0.29 -3.76
CA ASP A 77 17.78 0.70 -4.57
C ASP A 77 16.80 1.58 -5.36
N ASP A 78 15.75 0.97 -5.94
CA ASP A 78 14.69 1.70 -6.64
C ASP A 78 13.86 2.57 -5.69
N LEU A 79 13.56 2.08 -4.48
CA LEU A 79 12.76 2.81 -3.50
C LEU A 79 13.51 4.01 -2.90
N MET A 80 14.79 3.85 -2.62
CA MET A 80 15.63 4.88 -1.99
C MET A 80 16.38 5.75 -2.99
N GLY A 81 16.37 5.38 -4.27
CA GLY A 81 17.01 6.10 -5.37
C GLY A 81 16.33 7.43 -5.70
N GLU A 82 16.93 8.18 -6.60
CA GLU A 82 16.33 9.41 -7.16
C GLU A 82 15.30 9.08 -8.25
N ASN A 83 15.46 7.96 -8.97
CA ASN A 83 14.57 7.49 -10.04
C ASN A 83 13.59 6.44 -9.51
N ASN A 84 12.75 6.84 -8.56
CA ASN A 84 11.74 5.97 -7.93
C ASN A 84 10.39 5.99 -8.64
N ILE A 85 10.36 6.39 -9.91
CA ILE A 85 9.17 6.35 -10.78
C ILE A 85 9.43 5.36 -11.92
N TYR A 86 8.58 4.32 -12.01
CA TYR A 86 8.60 3.35 -13.08
C TYR A 86 7.66 3.78 -14.21
N ILE A 87 8.08 3.64 -15.47
CA ILE A 87 7.24 3.92 -16.64
C ILE A 87 6.65 2.60 -17.12
N LEU A 88 5.35 2.43 -16.91
CA LEU A 88 4.59 1.28 -17.40
C LEU A 88 3.91 1.65 -18.72
N GLU A 89 4.18 0.89 -19.78
CA GLU A 89 3.45 0.99 -21.04
C GLU A 89 2.33 -0.06 -21.07
N HIS A 90 1.10 0.40 -21.21
CA HIS A 90 -0.09 -0.44 -21.25
C HIS A 90 -1.12 0.15 -22.23
N ASP A 91 -1.62 -0.65 -23.18
CA ASP A 91 -2.58 -0.21 -24.23
C ASP A 91 -2.15 1.09 -24.93
N GLU A 92 -0.90 1.17 -25.40
CA GLU A 92 -0.30 2.34 -26.08
C GLU A 92 -0.24 3.63 -25.23
N LYS A 93 -0.52 3.53 -23.92
CA LYS A 93 -0.42 4.62 -22.96
C LYS A 93 0.75 4.41 -22.01
N LYS A 94 1.33 5.53 -21.56
CA LYS A 94 2.39 5.52 -20.55
C LYS A 94 1.81 5.94 -19.21
N PHE A 95 2.05 5.11 -18.21
CA PHE A 95 1.70 5.37 -16.82
C PHE A 95 2.97 5.55 -16.02
N TYR A 96 3.02 6.61 -15.22
CA TYR A 96 4.13 6.90 -14.32
C TYR A 96 3.78 6.35 -12.94
N ILE A 97 4.49 5.32 -12.52
CA ILE A 97 4.19 4.56 -11.31
C ILE A 97 5.17 4.96 -10.21
N PRO A 98 4.74 5.69 -9.18
CA PRO A 98 5.58 5.97 -8.01
C PRO A 98 5.74 4.67 -7.19
N LEU A 99 6.97 4.16 -7.16
CA LEU A 99 7.29 2.83 -6.64
C LEU A 99 7.10 2.67 -5.12
N TRP A 100 7.01 3.78 -4.38
CA TRP A 100 6.80 3.78 -2.93
C TRP A 100 5.35 3.61 -2.48
N HIS A 101 4.41 3.51 -3.44
CA HIS A 101 3.03 3.16 -3.18
C HIS A 101 2.82 1.65 -3.28
N THR A 102 2.12 1.06 -2.32
CA THR A 102 1.83 -0.37 -2.33
C THR A 102 0.87 -0.76 -3.45
N GLU A 103 -0.14 0.09 -3.70
CA GLU A 103 -1.17 -0.15 -4.71
C GLU A 103 -1.67 1.17 -5.30
N LEU A 104 -1.82 1.21 -6.62
CA LEU A 104 -2.25 2.37 -7.39
C LEU A 104 -3.32 1.99 -8.40
N TYR A 105 -4.27 2.90 -8.61
CA TYR A 105 -5.41 2.71 -9.51
C TYR A 105 -5.40 3.75 -10.63
N TYR A 106 -5.42 3.29 -11.87
CA TYR A 106 -5.47 4.14 -13.06
C TYR A 106 -6.68 3.80 -13.90
N LYS A 107 -7.54 4.79 -14.21
CA LYS A 107 -8.73 4.58 -15.04
C LYS A 107 -8.33 4.41 -16.51
N LEU A 108 -8.70 3.26 -17.08
CA LEU A 108 -8.58 2.99 -18.51
C LEU A 108 -9.92 3.32 -19.16
N SER A 109 -9.98 4.41 -19.96
CA SER A 109 -11.19 4.73 -20.74
C SER A 109 -11.31 3.73 -21.88
N LYS A 110 -12.33 2.87 -21.86
CA LYS A 110 -12.81 2.15 -23.06
C LYS A 110 -14.04 2.87 -23.61
N MET A 111 -14.23 2.83 -24.94
CA MET A 111 -15.35 3.48 -25.64
C MET A 111 -16.73 2.92 -25.25
N ASP A 112 -16.78 1.76 -24.62
CA ASP A 112 -18.00 1.16 -24.08
C ASP A 112 -18.04 1.40 -22.57
N SER A 113 -19.17 1.81 -22.04
CA SER A 113 -19.53 2.26 -20.68
C SER A 113 -18.99 1.44 -19.48
N THR A 114 -18.08 0.51 -19.66
CA THR A 114 -17.41 -0.25 -18.62
C THR A 114 -16.07 0.39 -18.28
N SER A 115 -15.97 1.02 -17.12
CA SER A 115 -14.68 1.48 -16.60
C SER A 115 -13.83 0.27 -16.22
N VAL A 116 -12.73 0.07 -16.93
CA VAL A 116 -11.70 -0.91 -16.56
C VAL A 116 -10.60 -0.14 -15.88
N ASP A 117 -10.15 -0.62 -14.73
CA ASP A 117 -9.03 -0.02 -14.01
C ASP A 117 -7.75 -0.83 -14.26
N LEU A 118 -6.64 -0.12 -14.37
CA LEU A 118 -5.32 -0.69 -14.27
C LEU A 118 -4.90 -0.60 -12.81
N ILE A 119 -4.76 -1.75 -12.17
CA ILE A 119 -4.30 -1.86 -10.79
C ILE A 119 -2.81 -2.20 -10.83
N VAL A 120 -1.99 -1.35 -10.23
CA VAL A 120 -0.55 -1.58 -10.14
C VAL A 120 -0.18 -1.81 -8.68
N ARG A 121 0.41 -2.98 -8.39
CA ARG A 121 0.95 -3.33 -7.08
C ARG A 121 2.45 -3.30 -7.11
N CYS A 122 3.06 -2.50 -6.25
CA CYS A 122 4.49 -2.47 -6.04
C CYS A 122 4.82 -3.32 -4.80
N ILE A 123 5.60 -4.39 -4.99
CA ILE A 123 5.99 -5.32 -3.93
C ILE A 123 7.48 -5.13 -3.66
N PRO A 124 7.84 -4.53 -2.50
CA PRO A 124 9.23 -4.41 -2.12
C PRO A 124 9.92 -5.76 -1.94
N THR A 125 11.12 -5.89 -2.49
CA THR A 125 12.01 -7.01 -2.25
C THR A 125 13.16 -6.54 -1.37
N SER A 126 13.31 -7.14 -0.19
CA SER A 126 14.34 -6.80 0.78
C SER A 126 15.02 -8.05 1.33
N PRO A 127 16.29 -7.94 1.77
CA PRO A 127 16.95 -8.99 2.55
C PRO A 127 16.18 -9.30 3.83
N SER A 128 16.35 -10.50 4.39
CA SER A 128 15.59 -10.98 5.56
C SER A 128 15.79 -10.17 6.85
N HIS A 129 16.88 -9.39 6.94
CA HIS A 129 17.16 -8.50 8.07
C HIS A 129 16.61 -7.07 7.88
N ILE A 130 15.88 -6.81 6.77
CA ILE A 130 15.25 -5.52 6.48
C ILE A 130 13.76 -5.74 6.28
N PHE A 131 12.97 -4.94 6.98
CA PHE A 131 11.52 -4.91 6.88
C PHE A 131 11.05 -3.47 6.58
N ILE A 132 10.02 -3.33 5.75
CA ILE A 132 9.38 -2.05 5.42
C ILE A 132 7.93 -2.13 5.91
N ASP A 133 7.49 -1.14 6.69
CA ASP A 133 6.13 -1.08 7.20
C ASP A 133 5.18 -0.30 6.25
N SER A 134 3.91 -0.17 6.66
CA SER A 134 2.88 0.53 5.89
C SER A 134 3.09 2.05 5.77
N ASN A 135 3.97 2.64 6.59
CA ASN A 135 4.35 4.05 6.54
C ASN A 135 5.61 4.27 5.71
N ASN A 136 6.16 3.21 5.11
CA ASN A 136 7.45 3.17 4.43
C ASN A 136 8.65 3.33 5.38
N ASP A 137 8.47 3.20 6.70
CA ASP A 137 9.60 3.16 7.62
C ASP A 137 10.38 1.84 7.43
N ILE A 138 11.72 1.95 7.41
CA ILE A 138 12.62 0.84 7.14
C ILE A 138 13.19 0.35 8.47
N TYR A 139 12.95 -0.90 8.81
CA TYR A 139 13.52 -1.57 9.99
C TYR A 139 14.70 -2.42 9.57
N VAL A 140 15.84 -2.25 10.25
CA VAL A 140 17.07 -2.98 9.98
C VAL A 140 17.56 -3.62 11.26
N ASP A 141 17.77 -4.94 11.24
CA ASP A 141 18.30 -5.69 12.36
C ASP A 141 19.81 -5.88 12.19
N ILE A 142 20.58 -5.34 13.15
CA ILE A 142 22.04 -5.44 13.18
C ILE A 142 22.48 -6.14 14.45
N ARG A 143 23.24 -7.22 14.29
CA ARG A 143 23.89 -7.93 15.40
C ARG A 143 25.38 -7.74 15.33
N MET A 144 25.99 -7.25 16.42
CA MET A 144 27.41 -6.94 16.47
C MET A 144 28.00 -7.30 17.84
N LYS A 145 29.27 -7.74 17.85
CA LYS A 145 30.00 -7.92 19.08
C LYS A 145 30.41 -6.58 19.68
N ILE A 146 30.32 -6.45 21.01
CA ILE A 146 30.75 -5.22 21.71
C ILE A 146 32.22 -4.90 21.40
N ALA A 147 33.08 -5.90 21.32
CA ALA A 147 34.50 -5.73 21.00
C ALA A 147 34.69 -5.06 19.62
N ASP A 148 33.91 -5.52 18.60
CA ASP A 148 34.00 -4.98 17.24
C ASP A 148 33.49 -3.51 17.21
N LEU A 149 32.45 -3.20 18.00
CA LEU A 149 31.95 -1.82 18.12
C LEU A 149 32.97 -0.89 18.74
N LEU A 150 33.68 -1.34 19.79
CA LEU A 150 34.70 -0.55 20.47
C LEU A 150 35.94 -0.34 19.59
N GLU A 151 36.30 -1.33 18.79
CA GLU A 151 37.42 -1.24 17.85
C GLU A 151 37.12 -0.30 16.69
N LYS A 152 35.96 -0.49 16.02
CA LYS A 152 35.56 0.29 14.84
C LYS A 152 35.02 1.69 15.18
N GLN A 153 34.55 1.89 16.41
CA GLN A 153 33.91 3.11 16.91
C GLN A 153 32.66 3.55 16.12
N CYS A 154 32.15 2.69 15.23
CA CYS A 154 30.93 2.95 14.48
C CYS A 154 30.29 1.64 14.04
N ILE A 155 29.00 1.73 13.69
CA ILE A 155 28.25 0.75 12.90
C ILE A 155 28.10 1.34 11.51
N ASP A 156 28.63 0.64 10.48
CA ASP A 156 28.52 0.99 9.07
C ASP A 156 27.65 -0.05 8.37
N PHE A 157 26.63 0.39 7.65
CA PHE A 157 25.71 -0.49 6.91
C PHE A 157 25.17 0.21 5.67
N GLU A 158 24.67 -0.58 4.72
CA GLU A 158 24.16 -0.11 3.45
C GLU A 158 22.70 -0.51 3.26
N ILE A 159 21.88 0.42 2.77
CA ILE A 159 20.50 0.18 2.36
C ILE A 159 20.24 0.93 1.07
N GLY A 160 19.76 0.21 0.03
CA GLY A 160 19.38 0.84 -1.24
C GLY A 160 20.52 1.64 -1.87
N GLY A 161 21.75 1.10 -1.87
CA GLY A 161 22.94 1.76 -2.40
C GLY A 161 23.42 2.98 -1.60
N LYS A 162 22.83 3.25 -0.42
CA LYS A 162 23.22 4.34 0.46
C LYS A 162 23.92 3.83 1.71
N HIS A 163 25.05 4.45 2.04
CA HIS A 163 25.80 4.15 3.26
C HIS A 163 25.31 4.96 4.45
N PHE A 164 25.18 4.30 5.59
CA PHE A 164 24.78 4.90 6.86
C PHE A 164 25.79 4.55 7.94
N ILE A 165 26.16 5.54 8.75
CA ILE A 165 27.13 5.37 9.84
C ILE A 165 26.49 5.84 11.15
N ILE A 166 26.49 4.96 12.14
CA ILE A 166 26.09 5.26 13.52
C ILE A 166 27.35 5.26 14.38
N ASN A 167 27.69 6.40 14.98
CA ASN A 167 28.84 6.50 15.85
C ASN A 167 28.62 5.80 17.19
N ALA A 168 29.57 5.04 17.66
CA ALA A 168 29.50 4.33 18.95
C ALA A 168 29.22 5.26 20.13
N SER A 169 29.68 6.51 20.07
CA SER A 169 29.45 7.52 21.10
C SER A 169 27.97 7.92 21.28
N THR A 170 27.12 7.63 20.30
CA THR A 170 25.66 7.88 20.37
C THR A 170 24.87 6.68 20.89
N LEU A 171 25.55 5.54 21.13
CA LEU A 171 24.95 4.31 21.58
C LEU A 171 25.20 4.07 23.06
N HIS A 172 24.34 3.25 23.67
CA HIS A 172 24.51 2.76 25.02
C HIS A 172 25.13 1.35 24.99
N ILE A 173 25.89 0.99 26.02
CA ILE A 173 26.44 -0.38 26.18
C ILE A 173 25.36 -1.23 26.85
N ILE A 174 24.31 -1.55 26.11
CA ILE A 174 23.20 -2.44 26.49
C ILE A 174 22.95 -3.44 25.39
N GLN A 175 22.44 -4.62 25.74
CA GLN A 175 22.27 -5.71 24.80
C GLN A 175 21.40 -5.34 23.60
N ASN A 176 20.26 -4.71 23.84
CA ASN A 176 19.31 -4.35 22.77
C ASN A 176 18.98 -2.86 22.85
N GLN A 177 19.09 -2.19 21.72
CA GLN A 177 18.72 -0.77 21.59
C GLN A 177 18.23 -0.48 20.18
N THR A 178 17.45 0.58 20.04
CA THR A 178 16.96 1.07 18.75
C THR A 178 17.55 2.45 18.47
N TYR A 179 18.06 2.65 17.27
CA TYR A 179 18.54 3.93 16.78
C TYR A 179 17.71 4.39 15.59
N VAL A 180 17.26 5.65 15.58
CA VAL A 180 16.38 6.17 14.51
C VAL A 180 17.12 7.24 13.71
N ILE A 181 17.15 7.05 12.38
CA ILE A 181 17.67 8.02 11.42
C ILE A 181 16.46 8.59 10.66
N SER A 182 16.06 9.80 11.00
CA SER A 182 14.82 10.39 10.47
C SER A 182 15.02 11.06 9.12
N GLY A 183 14.00 10.97 8.25
CA GLY A 183 13.93 11.75 7.02
C GLY A 183 14.89 11.32 5.91
N VAL A 184 15.41 10.09 5.95
CA VAL A 184 16.39 9.58 4.97
C VAL A 184 15.94 8.31 4.26
N GLY A 185 14.78 7.77 4.63
CA GLY A 185 14.22 6.55 4.09
C GLY A 185 13.51 6.72 2.73
N ILE A 186 12.46 5.95 2.53
CA ILE A 186 11.58 5.95 1.36
C ILE A 186 10.63 7.16 1.44
N PRO A 187 10.14 7.74 0.32
CA PRO A 187 9.12 8.77 0.38
C PRO A 187 7.87 8.33 1.15
N VAL A 188 7.32 9.23 1.95
CA VAL A 188 6.05 8.99 2.67
C VAL A 188 4.89 9.09 1.70
N ILE A 189 3.90 8.20 1.84
CA ILE A 189 2.71 8.20 0.98
C ILE A 189 1.87 9.45 1.27
N ASN A 190 1.72 10.32 0.27
CA ASN A 190 0.85 11.49 0.34
C ASN A 190 -0.44 11.25 -0.47
N SER A 191 -1.60 11.16 0.23
CA SER A 191 -2.90 10.92 -0.40
C SER A 191 -3.39 12.05 -1.31
N LYS A 192 -2.84 13.27 -1.16
CA LYS A 192 -3.21 14.43 -1.98
C LYS A 192 -2.37 14.56 -3.24
N ASN A 193 -1.14 14.07 -3.21
CA ASN A 193 -0.22 14.09 -4.33
C ASN A 193 0.63 12.81 -4.33
N MET A 194 0.27 11.85 -5.17
CA MET A 194 0.95 10.56 -5.26
C MET A 194 2.42 10.66 -5.69
N TYR A 195 2.84 11.78 -6.27
CA TYR A 195 4.22 12.02 -6.73
C TYR A 195 5.04 12.87 -5.75
N ASP A 196 4.50 13.17 -4.58
CA ASP A 196 5.21 13.96 -3.57
C ASP A 196 6.32 13.12 -2.90
N THR A 197 7.54 13.63 -2.97
CA THR A 197 8.74 13.02 -2.37
C THR A 197 9.41 13.94 -1.36
N SER A 198 8.74 15.02 -0.94
CA SER A 198 9.29 16.04 -0.03
C SER A 198 9.58 15.47 1.35
N ASP A 199 8.69 14.61 1.83
CA ASP A 199 8.81 13.96 3.13
C ASP A 199 9.32 12.52 2.95
N LYS A 200 10.34 12.15 3.73
CA LYS A 200 10.91 10.81 3.74
C LYS A 200 10.71 10.16 5.10
N SER A 201 10.48 8.86 5.07
CA SER A 201 10.34 8.02 6.24
C SER A 201 11.66 7.89 7.03
N SER A 202 11.59 7.20 8.14
CA SER A 202 12.75 6.93 8.99
C SER A 202 13.35 5.56 8.71
N ILE A 203 14.65 5.43 9.04
CA ILE A 203 15.33 4.14 9.17
C ILE A 203 15.44 3.85 10.66
N ILE A 204 14.89 2.72 11.09
CA ILE A 204 14.84 2.26 12.47
C ILE A 204 15.80 1.07 12.59
N VAL A 205 16.94 1.29 13.23
CA VAL A 205 17.99 0.29 13.37
C VAL A 205 17.86 -0.39 14.71
N ASN A 206 17.52 -1.67 14.73
CA ASN A 206 17.52 -2.51 15.92
C ASN A 206 18.89 -3.11 16.09
N ILE A 207 19.59 -2.74 17.17
CA ILE A 207 20.97 -3.13 17.42
C ILE A 207 20.98 -4.15 18.56
N GLU A 208 21.49 -5.35 18.31
CA GLU A 208 21.80 -6.37 19.32
C GLU A 208 23.32 -6.43 19.54
N LEU A 209 23.78 -6.04 20.74
CA LEU A 209 25.18 -6.18 21.14
C LEU A 209 25.39 -7.47 21.91
N CYS A 210 26.34 -8.31 21.48
CA CYS A 210 26.64 -9.63 22.07
C CYS A 210 28.16 -9.80 22.39
#